data_72460a7557bfcf9f763d10a174e606ae
#
_entry.id   72460a7557bfcf9f763d10a174e606ae
#
_cell.length_a   1.000
_cell.length_b   1.000
_cell.length_c   1.000
_cell.angle_alpha   90.00
_cell.angle_beta   90.00
_cell.angle_gamma   90.00
#
_symmetry.space_group_name_H-M   'P 1'
#
loop_
_entity.id
_entity.type
_entity.pdbx_description
1 polymer ?
#
loop_
_entity_poly.entity_id
_entity_poly.type
_entity_poly.pdbx_seq_one_letter_code
_entity_poly.pdbx_strand_id
1 'polypeptide(L)'
;MIAQWYRWRNDAMMASMNVADRSHARVIRIQQAIREQPGLDGWLFYDFRHLDPIAYRVLLLDPSLHVTRRWYYWVPAQGTPVKLQHRIEPHVLDGLPGDARAYVSWRDQQAALGSLLHSAKRIAMQYSPMNAIPYLSRVDAGTIDLVRSLGAEVVTSADLVQQFEAVWDDAQLASHQVAAEGLRAIVDEAFGFVGTSLAARSSLT
;
A
#
# COMPACT_ATOMS: atom_id res chain seq x y z
N MET A 1 -16.93 -11.11 -14.31
CA MET A 1 -16.69 -12.53 -13.93
C MET A 1 -15.30 -13.03 -14.32
N ILE A 2 -14.83 -12.89 -15.56
CA ILE A 2 -13.50 -13.38 -16.01
C ILE A 2 -12.34 -12.68 -15.31
N ALA A 3 -12.39 -11.36 -15.12
CA ALA A 3 -11.34 -10.59 -14.43
C ALA A 3 -11.20 -10.95 -12.94
N GLN A 4 -12.29 -11.28 -12.28
CA GLN A 4 -12.31 -11.77 -10.90
C GLN A 4 -11.64 -13.15 -10.77
N TRP A 5 -11.90 -14.04 -11.75
CA TRP A 5 -11.32 -15.40 -11.77
C TRP A 5 -9.80 -15.41 -11.97
N TYR A 6 -9.25 -14.48 -12.78
CA TYR A 6 -7.80 -14.29 -12.95
C TYR A 6 -7.13 -13.74 -11.67
N ARG A 7 -7.83 -12.92 -10.90
CA ARG A 7 -7.33 -12.38 -9.63
C ARG A 7 -7.18 -13.48 -8.58
N TRP A 8 -8.14 -14.37 -8.45
CA TRP A 8 -8.18 -15.50 -7.51
C TRP A 8 -7.03 -16.51 -7.70
N ARG A 9 -6.75 -16.89 -8.94
CA ARG A 9 -5.65 -17.82 -9.25
C ARG A 9 -4.27 -17.26 -8.87
N ASN A 10 -4.10 -15.94 -8.93
CA ASN A 10 -2.84 -15.31 -8.62
C ASN A 10 -2.57 -15.23 -7.11
N ASP A 11 -3.57 -15.02 -6.27
CA ASP A 11 -3.38 -14.88 -4.82
C ASP A 11 -3.09 -16.24 -4.14
N ALA A 12 -3.74 -17.32 -4.54
CA ALA A 12 -3.42 -18.68 -4.07
C ALA A 12 -2.03 -19.14 -4.55
N MET A 13 -1.65 -18.78 -5.78
CA MET A 13 -0.31 -19.05 -6.31
C MET A 13 0.76 -18.25 -5.56
N MET A 14 0.47 -17.00 -5.20
CA MET A 14 1.36 -16.13 -4.41
C MET A 14 1.66 -16.71 -3.02
N ALA A 15 0.71 -17.38 -2.37
CA ALA A 15 0.89 -17.96 -1.04
C ALA A 15 1.92 -19.11 -1.02
N SER A 16 2.10 -19.81 -2.14
CA SER A 16 3.07 -20.92 -2.28
C SER A 16 4.47 -20.48 -2.75
N MET A 17 4.64 -19.21 -3.13
CA MET A 17 5.91 -18.67 -3.64
C MET A 17 6.86 -18.28 -2.49
N ASN A 18 8.16 -18.29 -2.75
CA ASN A 18 9.13 -17.69 -1.83
C ASN A 18 8.97 -16.16 -1.75
N VAL A 19 9.58 -15.53 -0.74
CA VAL A 19 9.41 -14.09 -0.46
C VAL A 19 9.84 -13.22 -1.64
N ALA A 20 10.96 -13.55 -2.29
CA ALA A 20 11.48 -12.76 -3.42
C ALA A 20 10.56 -12.84 -4.64
N ASP A 21 10.04 -14.02 -4.94
CA ASP A 21 9.10 -14.21 -6.05
C ASP A 21 7.77 -13.48 -5.80
N ARG A 22 7.29 -13.48 -4.54
CA ARG A 22 6.08 -12.72 -4.14
C ARG A 22 6.27 -11.22 -4.33
N SER A 23 7.41 -10.68 -3.91
CA SER A 23 7.73 -9.26 -4.07
C SER A 23 7.84 -8.88 -5.55
N HIS A 24 8.44 -9.75 -6.37
CA HIS A 24 8.52 -9.52 -7.82
C HIS A 24 7.13 -9.50 -8.48
N ALA A 25 6.30 -10.51 -8.21
CA ALA A 25 4.94 -10.57 -8.71
C ALA A 25 4.09 -9.37 -8.22
N ARG A 26 4.29 -8.93 -6.97
CA ARG A 26 3.64 -7.74 -6.42
C ARG A 26 3.99 -6.48 -7.20
N VAL A 27 5.27 -6.28 -7.52
CA VAL A 27 5.72 -5.10 -8.28
C VAL A 27 5.17 -5.11 -9.71
N ILE A 28 5.10 -6.27 -10.36
CA ILE A 28 4.43 -6.38 -11.68
C ILE A 28 2.96 -5.94 -11.59
N ARG A 29 2.23 -6.35 -10.55
CA ARG A 29 0.84 -5.92 -10.33
C ARG A 29 0.74 -4.42 -10.07
N ILE A 30 1.70 -3.84 -9.33
CA ILE A 30 1.76 -2.39 -9.11
C ILE A 30 1.95 -1.66 -10.43
N GLN A 31 2.89 -2.10 -11.27
CA GLN A 31 3.10 -1.52 -12.59
C GLN A 31 1.86 -1.62 -13.49
N GLN A 32 1.14 -2.74 -13.42
CA GLN A 32 -0.12 -2.89 -14.14
C GLN A 32 -1.17 -1.88 -13.63
N ALA A 33 -1.35 -1.77 -12.34
CA ALA A 33 -2.29 -0.82 -11.74
C ALA A 33 -1.96 0.65 -12.11
N ILE A 34 -0.66 1.00 -12.17
CA ILE A 34 -0.22 2.32 -12.61
C ILE A 34 -0.60 2.56 -14.07
N ARG A 35 -0.41 1.59 -14.98
CA ARG A 35 -0.77 1.72 -16.40
C ARG A 35 -2.27 1.88 -16.63
N GLU A 36 -3.09 1.38 -15.73
CA GLU A 36 -4.56 1.54 -15.76
C GLU A 36 -4.99 2.96 -15.32
N GLN A 37 -4.09 3.76 -14.73
CA GLN A 37 -4.36 5.14 -14.33
C GLN A 37 -3.95 6.11 -15.45
N PRO A 38 -4.86 6.90 -16.01
CA PRO A 38 -4.53 7.81 -17.12
C PRO A 38 -3.45 8.83 -16.76
N GLY A 39 -2.38 8.85 -17.55
CA GLY A 39 -1.32 9.84 -17.44
C GLY A 39 -0.44 9.72 -16.19
N LEU A 40 -0.48 8.58 -15.48
CA LEU A 40 0.38 8.34 -14.33
C LEU A 40 1.69 7.68 -14.78
N ASP A 41 2.83 8.31 -14.48
CA ASP A 41 4.14 7.83 -14.87
C ASP A 41 4.70 6.77 -13.91
N GLY A 42 4.28 6.80 -12.65
CA GLY A 42 4.69 5.82 -11.65
C GLY A 42 4.24 6.14 -10.24
N TRP A 43 4.62 5.27 -9.33
CA TRP A 43 4.35 5.38 -7.90
C TRP A 43 5.67 5.50 -7.14
N LEU A 44 5.88 6.62 -6.44
CA LEU A 44 7.03 6.83 -5.56
C LEU A 44 6.62 6.51 -4.12
N PHE A 45 7.10 5.36 -3.63
CA PHE A 45 7.03 5.03 -2.21
C PHE A 45 8.17 5.74 -1.48
N TYR A 46 7.88 6.18 -0.27
CA TYR A 46 8.81 6.85 0.61
C TYR A 46 8.55 6.44 2.05
N ASP A 47 9.59 6.27 2.82
CA ASP A 47 9.44 6.16 4.26
C ASP A 47 10.62 6.77 5.01
N PHE A 48 10.35 7.21 6.23
CA PHE A 48 11.29 7.62 7.25
C PHE A 48 10.80 7.12 8.61
N ARG A 49 11.54 6.17 9.21
CA ARG A 49 11.24 5.67 10.56
C ARG A 49 9.83 5.06 10.71
N HIS A 50 9.38 4.29 9.73
CA HIS A 50 8.07 3.62 9.70
C HIS A 50 6.86 4.56 9.74
N LEU A 51 6.97 5.76 9.17
CA LEU A 51 5.85 6.70 9.09
C LEU A 51 4.79 6.26 8.06
N ASP A 52 5.17 5.43 7.10
CA ASP A 52 4.26 4.94 6.06
C ASP A 52 4.00 3.42 6.15
N PRO A 53 3.11 2.97 7.04
CA PRO A 53 2.75 1.56 7.14
C PRO A 53 2.04 1.02 5.88
N ILE A 54 1.47 1.88 5.03
CA ILE A 54 0.86 1.49 3.76
C ILE A 54 1.95 0.99 2.80
N ALA A 55 3.07 1.71 2.69
CA ALA A 55 4.20 1.27 1.86
C ALA A 55 4.69 -0.12 2.26
N TYR A 56 4.81 -0.39 3.57
CA TYR A 56 5.23 -1.72 4.06
C TYR A 56 4.26 -2.82 3.64
N ARG A 57 2.95 -2.62 3.78
CA ARG A 57 1.95 -3.63 3.42
C ARG A 57 1.85 -3.83 1.90
N VAL A 58 1.81 -2.73 1.15
CA VAL A 58 1.72 -2.79 -0.32
C VAL A 58 2.94 -3.46 -0.93
N LEU A 59 4.14 -3.15 -0.43
CA LEU A 59 5.41 -3.70 -0.92
C LEU A 59 5.79 -5.05 -0.27
N LEU A 60 5.04 -5.53 0.71
CA LEU A 60 5.32 -6.75 1.47
C LEU A 60 6.68 -6.67 2.20
N LEU A 61 7.03 -5.50 2.73
CA LEU A 61 8.24 -5.29 3.52
C LEU A 61 8.03 -5.78 4.96
N ASP A 62 9.11 -6.25 5.57
CA ASP A 62 9.11 -6.62 6.99
C ASP A 62 9.06 -5.36 7.86
N PRO A 63 8.01 -5.15 8.67
CA PRO A 63 7.91 -3.98 9.53
C PRO A 63 8.87 -4.01 10.74
N SER A 64 9.55 -5.14 10.99
CA SER A 64 10.54 -5.27 12.07
C SER A 64 11.93 -4.75 11.69
N LEU A 65 12.17 -4.45 10.41
CA LEU A 65 13.45 -3.93 9.95
C LEU A 65 13.79 -2.61 10.63
N HIS A 66 15.06 -2.45 11.03
CA HIS A 66 15.52 -1.20 11.62
C HIS A 66 15.69 -0.12 10.55
N VAL A 67 14.86 0.92 10.59
CA VAL A 67 14.86 2.02 9.62
C VAL A 67 14.99 3.36 10.34
N THR A 68 16.12 4.02 10.16
CA THR A 68 16.39 5.36 10.73
C THR A 68 16.71 6.41 9.67
N ARG A 69 16.82 5.98 8.41
CA ARG A 69 17.11 6.84 7.27
C ARG A 69 15.98 6.78 6.26
N ARG A 70 15.87 7.84 5.47
CA ARG A 70 14.89 7.89 4.38
C ARG A 70 15.24 6.88 3.31
N TRP A 71 14.22 6.20 2.79
CA TRP A 71 14.34 5.44 1.57
C TRP A 71 13.24 5.81 0.60
N TYR A 72 13.50 5.59 -0.68
CA TYR A 72 12.55 5.78 -1.76
C TYR A 72 12.56 4.55 -2.65
N TYR A 73 11.40 4.16 -3.10
CA TYR A 73 11.26 3.11 -4.08
C TYR A 73 10.39 3.62 -5.21
N TRP A 74 11.01 3.85 -6.35
CA TRP A 74 10.34 4.29 -7.55
C TRP A 74 9.88 3.09 -8.36
N VAL A 75 8.57 2.97 -8.59
CA VAL A 75 7.96 1.97 -9.47
C VAL A 75 7.38 2.71 -10.66
N PRO A 76 8.08 2.75 -11.81
CA PRO A 76 7.57 3.37 -13.02
C PRO A 76 6.44 2.53 -13.63
N ALA A 77 5.55 3.14 -14.41
CA ALA A 77 4.53 2.43 -15.20
C ALA A 77 5.15 1.38 -16.14
N GLN A 78 6.35 1.67 -16.64
CA GLN A 78 7.13 0.77 -17.50
C GLN A 78 8.63 0.90 -17.15
N GLY A 79 9.36 -0.20 -17.30
CA GLY A 79 10.79 -0.24 -17.02
C GLY A 79 11.14 -0.80 -15.65
N THR A 80 12.41 -0.68 -15.29
CA THR A 80 12.97 -1.24 -14.05
C THR A 80 12.68 -0.32 -12.86
N PRO A 81 12.12 -0.84 -11.77
CA PRO A 81 12.02 -0.10 -10.51
C PRO A 81 13.40 0.28 -9.96
N VAL A 82 13.45 1.33 -9.14
CA VAL A 82 14.70 1.81 -8.55
C VAL A 82 14.55 2.03 -7.05
N LYS A 83 15.46 1.43 -6.31
CA LYS A 83 15.64 1.58 -4.86
C LYS A 83 16.64 2.70 -4.60
N LEU A 84 16.27 3.75 -3.88
CA LEU A 84 17.18 4.80 -3.43
C LEU A 84 17.25 4.76 -1.90
N GLN A 85 18.41 4.39 -1.36
CA GLN A 85 18.61 4.11 0.05
C GLN A 85 19.83 4.85 0.59
N HIS A 86 19.85 5.11 1.89
CA HIS A 86 21.04 5.67 2.53
C HIS A 86 22.13 4.59 2.64
N ARG A 87 23.38 4.96 2.40
CA ARG A 87 24.54 4.04 2.38
C ARG A 87 24.72 3.23 3.65
N ILE A 88 24.29 3.75 4.81
CA ILE A 88 24.43 3.03 6.10
C ILE A 88 23.27 2.06 6.39
N GLU A 89 22.20 2.10 5.61
CA GLU A 89 21.05 1.19 5.68
C GLU A 89 20.73 0.62 4.29
N PRO A 90 21.68 -0.14 3.69
CA PRO A 90 21.55 -0.55 2.29
C PRO A 90 20.58 -1.72 2.08
N HIS A 91 20.11 -2.37 3.16
CA HIS A 91 19.38 -3.63 3.08
C HIS A 91 17.86 -3.52 3.26
N VAL A 92 17.34 -2.33 3.51
CA VAL A 92 15.91 -2.12 3.80
C VAL A 92 15.00 -2.61 2.65
N LEU A 93 15.46 -2.44 1.41
CA LEU A 93 14.70 -2.79 0.21
C LEU A 93 15.27 -4.01 -0.55
N ASP A 94 16.13 -4.84 0.08
CA ASP A 94 16.77 -5.97 -0.61
C ASP A 94 15.77 -7.00 -1.14
N GLY A 95 14.65 -7.20 -0.47
CA GLY A 95 13.58 -8.09 -0.91
C GLY A 95 12.80 -7.61 -2.14
N LEU A 96 13.01 -6.37 -2.59
CA LEU A 96 12.31 -5.79 -3.74
C LEU A 96 13.15 -5.93 -5.03
N PRO A 97 12.51 -6.12 -6.20
CA PRO A 97 13.20 -6.08 -7.48
C PRO A 97 13.65 -4.67 -7.86
N GLY A 98 14.57 -4.57 -8.80
CA GLY A 98 15.02 -3.32 -9.39
C GLY A 98 16.44 -2.90 -9.03
N ASP A 99 16.88 -1.81 -9.62
CA ASP A 99 18.23 -1.27 -9.46
C ASP A 99 18.38 -0.59 -8.10
N ALA A 100 19.56 -0.74 -7.47
CA ALA A 100 19.86 -0.10 -6.22
C ALA A 100 20.78 1.11 -6.42
N ARG A 101 20.40 2.24 -5.82
CA ARG A 101 21.22 3.46 -5.75
C ARG A 101 21.36 3.87 -4.28
N ALA A 102 22.58 4.28 -3.91
CA ALA A 102 22.85 4.74 -2.56
C ALA A 102 23.11 6.24 -2.55
N TYR A 103 22.66 6.91 -1.50
CA TYR A 103 23.01 8.30 -1.20
C TYR A 103 23.69 8.41 0.17
N VAL A 104 24.45 9.49 0.40
CA VAL A 104 25.21 9.71 1.64
C VAL A 104 24.74 10.97 2.38
N SER A 105 24.46 12.03 1.64
CA SER A 105 24.06 13.33 2.19
C SER A 105 22.69 13.76 1.66
N TRP A 106 22.10 14.79 2.30
CA TRP A 106 20.83 15.35 1.84
C TRP A 106 20.94 15.95 0.42
N ARG A 107 22.10 16.53 0.05
CA ARG A 107 22.33 17.06 -1.29
C ARG A 107 22.41 15.95 -2.33
N ASP A 108 23.11 14.87 -1.99
CA ASP A 108 23.22 13.67 -2.81
C ASP A 108 21.85 12.99 -3.00
N GLN A 109 21.06 12.90 -1.93
CA GLN A 109 19.68 12.42 -1.99
C GLN A 109 18.82 13.24 -2.97
N GLN A 110 18.88 14.58 -2.89
CA GLN A 110 18.10 15.44 -3.78
C GLN A 110 18.56 15.29 -5.24
N ALA A 111 19.86 15.24 -5.49
CA ALA A 111 20.41 15.03 -6.83
C ALA A 111 20.01 13.65 -7.39
N ALA A 112 20.08 12.62 -6.57
CA ALA A 112 19.68 11.26 -6.95
C ALA A 112 18.17 11.17 -7.26
N LEU A 113 17.31 11.81 -6.45
CA LEU A 113 15.88 11.91 -6.74
C LEU A 113 15.62 12.70 -8.02
N GLY A 114 16.28 13.83 -8.23
CA GLY A 114 16.15 14.61 -9.47
C GLY A 114 16.53 13.80 -10.71
N SER A 115 17.63 13.05 -10.64
CA SER A 115 18.03 12.13 -11.70
C SER A 115 17.04 10.99 -11.92
N LEU A 116 16.47 10.46 -10.84
CA LEU A 116 15.52 9.36 -10.88
C LEU A 116 14.19 9.76 -11.52
N LEU A 117 13.70 10.95 -11.19
CA LEU A 117 12.37 11.43 -11.55
C LEU A 117 12.37 12.41 -12.76
N HIS A 118 13.53 12.64 -13.38
CA HIS A 118 13.70 13.70 -14.41
C HIS A 118 12.71 13.61 -15.59
N SER A 119 12.26 12.42 -15.95
CA SER A 119 11.31 12.19 -17.04
C SER A 119 9.86 12.01 -16.58
N ALA A 120 9.64 11.85 -15.28
CA ALA A 120 8.32 11.65 -14.72
C ALA A 120 7.62 12.99 -14.51
N LYS A 121 6.41 13.13 -15.06
CA LYS A 121 5.59 14.34 -14.96
C LYS A 121 4.51 14.23 -13.90
N ARG A 122 3.94 13.02 -13.70
CA ARG A 122 2.85 12.77 -12.78
C ARG A 122 3.13 11.55 -11.94
N ILE A 123 3.27 11.73 -10.64
CA ILE A 123 3.78 10.76 -9.68
C ILE A 123 2.75 10.56 -8.57
N ALA A 124 2.33 9.30 -8.35
CA ALA A 124 1.53 8.95 -7.18
C ALA A 124 2.41 8.86 -5.93
N MET A 125 1.92 9.39 -4.81
CA MET A 125 2.50 9.22 -3.48
C MET A 125 1.39 9.07 -2.44
N GLN A 126 1.71 8.55 -1.25
CA GLN A 126 0.76 8.50 -0.12
C GLN A 126 0.54 9.92 0.43
N TYR A 127 -0.11 10.70 -0.38
CA TYR A 127 -0.47 12.08 -0.18
C TYR A 127 -1.97 12.28 -0.41
N SER A 128 -2.62 13.02 0.48
CA SER A 128 -4.03 13.37 0.36
C SER A 128 -4.19 14.88 0.18
N PRO A 129 -4.56 15.36 -1.01
CA PRO A 129 -4.84 16.77 -1.23
C PRO A 129 -5.89 17.28 -0.23
N MET A 130 -5.65 18.45 0.36
CA MET A 130 -6.54 19.05 1.38
C MET A 130 -6.85 18.13 2.57
N ASN A 131 -6.04 17.08 2.77
CA ASN A 131 -6.24 16.06 3.82
C ASN A 131 -7.63 15.39 3.78
N ALA A 132 -8.21 15.25 2.59
CA ALA A 132 -9.54 14.66 2.41
C ALA A 132 -9.61 13.20 2.90
N ILE A 133 -8.49 12.47 2.82
CA ILE A 133 -8.35 11.09 3.31
C ILE A 133 -7.14 11.04 4.26
N PRO A 134 -7.30 11.33 5.57
CA PRO A 134 -6.18 11.44 6.51
C PRO A 134 -5.34 10.16 6.62
N TYR A 135 -5.97 8.99 6.50
CA TYR A 135 -5.29 7.68 6.57
C TYR A 135 -4.23 7.49 5.47
N LEU A 136 -4.41 8.14 4.32
CA LEU A 136 -3.51 8.06 3.19
C LEU A 136 -2.35 9.06 3.28
N SER A 137 -2.48 10.14 4.06
CA SER A 137 -1.48 11.19 4.17
C SER A 137 -0.31 10.72 5.06
N ARG A 138 0.62 9.99 4.46
CA ARG A 138 1.77 9.36 5.14
C ARG A 138 3.10 10.01 4.79
N VAL A 139 3.18 10.65 3.63
CA VAL A 139 4.36 11.39 3.20
C VAL A 139 4.30 12.80 3.79
N ASP A 140 5.38 13.22 4.42
CA ASP A 140 5.47 14.56 4.99
C ASP A 140 5.45 15.67 3.92
N ALA A 141 4.96 16.85 4.30
CA ALA A 141 4.79 17.98 3.39
C ALA A 141 6.11 18.39 2.72
N GLY A 142 7.22 18.37 3.47
CA GLY A 142 8.53 18.72 2.94
C GLY A 142 9.02 17.77 1.85
N THR A 143 8.73 16.48 1.96
CA THR A 143 9.03 15.50 0.91
C THR A 143 8.15 15.72 -0.32
N ILE A 144 6.87 16.04 -0.14
CA ILE A 144 5.96 16.41 -1.25
C ILE A 144 6.49 17.66 -1.98
N ASP A 145 6.88 18.69 -1.23
CA ASP A 145 7.42 19.94 -1.80
C ASP A 145 8.74 19.67 -2.54
N LEU A 146 9.60 18.81 -2.00
CA LEU A 146 10.82 18.40 -2.69
C LEU A 146 10.52 17.75 -4.03
N VAL A 147 9.61 16.76 -4.10
CA VAL A 147 9.28 16.08 -5.36
C VAL A 147 8.67 17.06 -6.36
N ARG A 148 7.79 17.95 -5.92
CA ARG A 148 7.23 19.01 -6.77
C ARG A 148 8.29 19.98 -7.30
N SER A 149 9.27 20.33 -6.48
CA SER A 149 10.37 21.21 -6.90
C SER A 149 11.27 20.58 -7.97
N LEU A 150 11.24 19.26 -8.13
CA LEU A 150 11.92 18.53 -9.21
C LEU A 150 11.13 18.53 -10.53
N GLY A 151 9.96 19.18 -10.58
CA GLY A 151 9.15 19.37 -11.79
C GLY A 151 8.01 18.36 -11.98
N ALA A 152 7.76 17.49 -11.00
CA ALA A 152 6.69 16.51 -11.06
C ALA A 152 5.41 17.02 -10.38
N GLU A 153 4.25 16.71 -10.96
CA GLU A 153 2.96 16.78 -10.29
C GLU A 153 2.83 15.60 -9.33
N VAL A 154 2.64 15.87 -8.04
CA VAL A 154 2.35 14.84 -7.05
C VAL A 154 0.85 14.68 -6.91
N VAL A 155 0.36 13.46 -7.20
CA VAL A 155 -1.05 13.08 -7.06
C VAL A 155 -1.24 12.05 -5.96
N THR A 156 -2.48 11.88 -5.51
CA THR A 156 -2.83 10.89 -4.51
C THR A 156 -2.67 9.46 -5.05
N SER A 157 -2.22 8.55 -4.19
CA SER A 157 -2.19 7.11 -4.47
C SER A 157 -3.46 6.37 -4.01
N ALA A 158 -4.56 7.07 -3.67
CA ALA A 158 -5.76 6.48 -3.06
C ALA A 158 -6.30 5.27 -3.84
N ASP A 159 -6.52 5.43 -5.15
CA ASP A 159 -7.08 4.37 -5.99
C ASP A 159 -6.12 3.20 -6.17
N LEU A 160 -4.81 3.47 -6.17
CA LEU A 160 -3.80 2.41 -6.19
C LEU A 160 -3.80 1.64 -4.86
N VAL A 161 -3.78 2.34 -3.72
CA VAL A 161 -3.79 1.71 -2.39
C VAL A 161 -5.00 0.81 -2.22
N GLN A 162 -6.20 1.24 -2.65
CA GLN A 162 -7.41 0.42 -2.58
C GLN A 162 -7.26 -0.94 -3.28
N GLN A 163 -6.54 -1.01 -4.40
CA GLN A 163 -6.34 -2.25 -5.14
C GLN A 163 -5.49 -3.29 -4.39
N PHE A 164 -4.74 -2.86 -3.36
CA PHE A 164 -3.84 -3.71 -2.59
C PHE A 164 -4.27 -3.88 -1.13
N GLU A 165 -4.97 -2.90 -0.55
CA GLU A 165 -5.34 -2.89 0.87
C GLU A 165 -6.82 -3.20 1.12
N ALA A 166 -7.71 -2.86 0.18
CA ALA A 166 -9.16 -3.02 0.35
C ALA A 166 -9.72 -4.23 -0.43
N VAL A 167 -8.89 -5.25 -0.64
CA VAL A 167 -9.28 -6.50 -1.31
C VAL A 167 -9.04 -7.65 -0.37
N TRP A 168 -10.08 -8.42 -0.10
CA TRP A 168 -9.97 -9.64 0.69
C TRP A 168 -9.50 -10.82 -0.17
N ASP A 169 -8.65 -11.67 0.42
CA ASP A 169 -8.41 -13.01 -0.09
C ASP A 169 -9.54 -13.97 0.36
N ASP A 170 -9.51 -15.21 -0.13
CA ASP A 170 -10.56 -16.20 0.17
C ASP A 170 -10.66 -16.54 1.66
N ALA A 171 -9.53 -16.62 2.35
CA ALA A 171 -9.50 -16.92 3.77
C ALA A 171 -10.08 -15.76 4.58
N GLN A 172 -9.78 -14.53 4.21
CA GLN A 172 -10.34 -13.33 4.82
C GLN A 172 -11.85 -13.23 4.56
N LEU A 173 -12.29 -13.52 3.33
CA LEU A 173 -13.71 -13.52 2.99
C LEU A 173 -14.47 -14.60 3.78
N ALA A 174 -13.95 -15.83 3.84
CA ALA A 174 -14.53 -16.92 4.61
C ALA A 174 -14.62 -16.59 6.11
N SER A 175 -13.55 -16.03 6.69
CA SER A 175 -13.53 -15.57 8.08
C SER A 175 -14.57 -14.48 8.34
N HIS A 176 -14.71 -13.52 7.41
CA HIS A 176 -15.73 -12.48 7.51
C HIS A 176 -17.16 -13.06 7.46
N GLN A 177 -17.42 -14.02 6.59
CA GLN A 177 -18.73 -14.68 6.49
C GLN A 177 -19.11 -15.39 7.80
N VAL A 178 -18.18 -16.15 8.40
CA VAL A 178 -18.38 -16.80 9.70
C VAL A 178 -18.69 -15.77 10.79
N ALA A 179 -17.96 -14.67 10.83
CA ALA A 179 -18.21 -13.58 11.80
C ALA A 179 -19.59 -12.93 11.58
N ALA A 180 -19.97 -12.69 10.33
CA ALA A 180 -21.26 -12.10 9.97
C ALA A 180 -22.44 -13.00 10.36
N GLU A 181 -22.35 -14.32 10.12
CA GLU A 181 -23.34 -15.31 10.54
C GLU A 181 -23.48 -15.34 12.06
N GLY A 182 -22.36 -15.34 12.79
CA GLY A 182 -22.35 -15.30 14.25
C GLY A 182 -23.02 -14.04 14.80
N LEU A 183 -22.72 -12.87 14.25
CA LEU A 183 -23.35 -11.60 14.65
C LEU A 183 -24.84 -11.61 14.37
N ARG A 184 -25.28 -12.15 13.24
CA ARG A 184 -26.69 -12.27 12.89
C ARG A 184 -27.44 -13.15 13.89
N ALA A 185 -26.87 -14.30 14.24
CA ALA A 185 -27.46 -15.21 15.24
C ALA A 185 -27.64 -14.51 16.61
N ILE A 186 -26.62 -13.75 17.05
CA ILE A 186 -26.70 -12.97 18.30
C ILE A 186 -27.84 -11.94 18.26
N VAL A 187 -27.98 -11.23 17.14
CA VAL A 187 -29.06 -10.25 16.96
C VAL A 187 -30.42 -10.91 17.01
N ASP A 188 -30.60 -12.03 16.29
CA ASP A 188 -31.86 -12.78 16.27
C ASP A 188 -32.21 -13.32 17.66
N GLU A 189 -31.24 -13.83 18.42
CA GLU A 189 -31.42 -14.29 19.80
C GLU A 189 -31.81 -13.14 20.73
N ALA A 190 -31.13 -11.98 20.62
CA ALA A 190 -31.43 -10.81 21.45
C ALA A 190 -32.85 -10.29 21.22
N PHE A 191 -33.27 -10.16 19.96
CA PHE A 191 -34.64 -9.72 19.64
C PHE A 191 -35.69 -10.78 20.02
N GLY A 192 -35.38 -12.07 19.88
CA GLY A 192 -36.22 -13.16 20.38
C GLY A 192 -36.43 -13.09 21.89
N PHE A 193 -35.36 -12.85 22.66
CA PHE A 193 -35.42 -12.66 24.10
C PHE A 193 -36.29 -11.45 24.48
N VAL A 194 -36.07 -10.31 23.84
CA VAL A 194 -36.89 -9.09 24.07
C VAL A 194 -38.35 -9.38 23.76
N GLY A 195 -38.68 -9.99 22.62
CA GLY A 195 -40.06 -10.33 22.24
C GLY A 195 -40.74 -11.23 23.25
N THR A 196 -40.03 -12.30 23.70
CA THR A 196 -40.55 -13.23 24.72
C THR A 196 -40.78 -12.54 26.07
N SER A 197 -39.85 -11.69 26.50
CA SER A 197 -39.94 -10.97 27.78
C SER A 197 -41.10 -9.96 27.77
N LEU A 198 -41.29 -9.26 26.68
CA LEU A 198 -42.43 -8.30 26.52
C LEU A 198 -43.78 -9.04 26.48
N ALA A 199 -43.85 -10.19 25.77
CA ALA A 199 -45.04 -11.01 25.73
C ALA A 199 -45.43 -11.54 27.10
N ALA A 200 -44.46 -11.90 27.94
CA ALA A 200 -44.62 -12.34 29.32
C ALA A 200 -44.89 -11.15 30.28
N ARG A 201 -44.95 -9.89 29.78
CA ARG A 201 -45.07 -8.67 30.59
C ARG A 201 -44.00 -8.54 31.68
N SER A 202 -42.82 -9.07 31.43
CA SER A 202 -41.65 -8.96 32.30
C SER A 202 -40.98 -7.60 32.10
N SER A 203 -40.47 -7.02 33.17
CA SER A 203 -39.64 -5.81 33.07
C SER A 203 -38.26 -6.22 32.52
N LEU A 204 -37.77 -5.49 31.50
CA LEU A 204 -36.40 -5.59 31.01
C LEU A 204 -35.59 -4.51 31.70
N THR A 205 -34.63 -4.92 32.56
CA THR A 205 -33.68 -4.04 33.24
C THR A 205 -32.28 -4.30 32.72
#